data_4ed3c33bf0b451acd5af3c3246406205
#
_entry.id   4ed3c33bf0b451acd5af3c3246406205
#
_cell.length_a   1.000
_cell.length_b   1.000
_cell.length_c   1.000
_cell.angle_alpha   90.00
_cell.angle_beta   90.00
_cell.angle_gamma   90.00
#
_symmetry.space_group_name_H-M   'P 1'
#
loop_
_entity.id
_entity.type
_entity.pdbx_description
1 polymer ?
#
loop_
_entity_poly.entity_id
_entity_poly.type
_entity_poly.pdbx_seq_one_letter_code
_entity_poly.pdbx_strand_id
1 'polypeptide(L)'
;MKKKEIVMETLEATLKPEQKIKLQQKEVSERTKQYRDLKLDYLRDKAALKDQAKKDLEERKQQYIVDKLSIEQPLKAEKYRLKIQKKNRNRALNEAPRRGILEEVGNATTHGVGAILGLVCLGLMIAKANDAWSLTAAMIYGSCFFLQMLFSCLYHSFRCGTTVKRIFRRFDYSSIYLAIGGTFAPLWLIYMRTKMWGDVASIAFISVQWALIALGITFVAVFGPGRVRWLHFTLYFVIGWRAILFFPYWIRGDIPLLIWEIIGGSVYTLGMIPFALLKKKPVAHFIWHFFVLAGAILMWTGLYLYVF
;
A
#
# COMPACT_ATOMS: atom_id res chain seq x y z
N MET A 1 37.88 -26.46 6.50
CA MET A 1 36.53 -25.92 6.37
C MET A 1 35.51 -26.74 7.16
N LYS A 2 35.29 -28.01 6.91
CA LYS A 2 34.28 -28.87 7.60
C LYS A 2 34.29 -28.86 9.14
N LYS A 3 35.48 -28.76 9.81
CA LYS A 3 35.55 -28.76 11.28
C LYS A 3 35.03 -27.46 11.92
N LYS A 4 35.09 -26.31 11.21
CA LYS A 4 34.53 -25.02 11.68
C LYS A 4 33.00 -24.97 11.51
N GLU A 5 32.46 -25.60 10.45
CA GLU A 5 31.02 -25.70 10.23
C GLU A 5 30.32 -26.54 11.30
N ILE A 6 30.88 -27.69 11.67
CA ILE A 6 30.33 -28.59 12.71
C ILE A 6 30.33 -27.92 14.08
N VAL A 7 31.39 -27.17 14.42
CA VAL A 7 31.46 -26.44 15.70
C VAL A 7 30.45 -25.29 15.77
N MET A 8 30.18 -24.61 14.65
CA MET A 8 29.17 -23.55 14.56
C MET A 8 27.75 -24.10 14.69
N GLU A 9 27.43 -25.20 13.98
CA GLU A 9 26.12 -25.86 14.10
C GLU A 9 25.82 -26.34 15.53
N THR A 10 26.83 -26.86 16.25
CA THR A 10 26.66 -27.33 17.63
C THR A 10 26.48 -26.16 18.61
N LEU A 11 27.15 -25.03 18.36
CA LEU A 11 26.98 -23.81 19.16
C LEU A 11 25.61 -23.17 18.97
N GLU A 12 25.13 -23.15 17.73
CA GLU A 12 23.78 -22.60 17.39
C GLU A 12 22.64 -23.41 18.03
N ALA A 13 22.84 -24.74 18.22
CA ALA A 13 21.84 -25.60 18.85
C ALA A 13 21.61 -25.27 20.33
N THR A 14 22.60 -24.72 21.04
CA THR A 14 22.59 -24.47 22.50
C THR A 14 22.17 -23.06 22.92
N LEU A 15 22.03 -22.14 21.95
CA LEU A 15 21.72 -20.74 22.24
C LEU A 15 20.22 -20.49 22.41
N LYS A 16 19.83 -19.62 23.37
CA LYS A 16 18.45 -19.13 23.53
C LYS A 16 18.01 -18.36 22.28
N PRO A 17 16.68 -18.32 21.97
CA PRO A 17 16.15 -17.66 20.76
C PRO A 17 16.66 -16.23 20.55
N GLU A 18 16.77 -15.44 21.63
CA GLU A 18 17.28 -14.06 21.58
C GLU A 18 18.78 -13.98 21.24
N GLN A 19 19.56 -14.97 21.67
CA GLN A 19 20.98 -15.07 21.38
C GLN A 19 21.22 -15.53 19.93
N LYS A 20 20.37 -16.44 19.42
CA LYS A 20 20.36 -16.83 17.99
C LYS A 20 20.08 -15.65 17.08
N ILE A 21 19.09 -14.83 17.44
CA ILE A 21 18.74 -13.63 16.66
C ILE A 21 19.92 -12.64 16.63
N LYS A 22 20.61 -12.41 17.76
CA LYS A 22 21.79 -11.53 17.81
C LYS A 22 22.95 -12.07 16.99
N LEU A 23 23.17 -13.39 17.02
CA LEU A 23 24.22 -14.05 16.23
C LEU A 23 23.93 -13.95 14.73
N GLN A 24 22.69 -14.24 14.31
CA GLN A 24 22.25 -14.09 12.94
C GLN A 24 22.30 -12.62 12.46
N GLN A 25 21.99 -11.67 13.33
CA GLN A 25 22.14 -10.25 13.03
C GLN A 25 23.61 -9.86 12.81
N LYS A 26 24.53 -10.41 13.58
CA LYS A 26 25.98 -10.19 13.43
C LYS A 26 26.49 -10.83 12.14
N GLU A 27 26.10 -12.07 11.86
CA GLU A 27 26.49 -12.79 10.64
C GLU A 27 25.90 -12.15 9.37
N VAL A 28 24.64 -11.71 9.41
CA VAL A 28 24.01 -10.93 8.34
C VAL A 28 24.73 -9.59 8.16
N SER A 29 25.17 -8.95 9.25
CA SER A 29 25.96 -7.71 9.18
C SER A 29 27.32 -7.93 8.51
N GLU A 30 28.02 -9.01 8.85
CA GLU A 30 29.32 -9.37 8.26
C GLU A 30 29.18 -9.77 6.78
N ARG A 31 28.19 -10.59 6.42
CA ARG A 31 27.89 -10.97 5.04
C ARG A 31 27.42 -9.76 4.21
N THR A 32 26.68 -8.86 4.82
CA THR A 32 26.26 -7.61 4.17
C THR A 32 27.46 -6.71 3.91
N LYS A 33 28.44 -6.67 4.81
CA LYS A 33 29.71 -5.97 4.61
C LYS A 33 30.52 -6.60 3.47
N GLN A 34 30.68 -7.92 3.47
CA GLN A 34 31.37 -8.64 2.38
C GLN A 34 30.65 -8.45 1.02
N TYR A 35 29.34 -8.51 1.01
CA TYR A 35 28.57 -8.28 -0.22
C TYR A 35 28.67 -6.82 -0.69
N ARG A 36 28.78 -5.85 0.22
CA ARG A 36 29.02 -4.44 -0.14
C ARG A 36 30.37 -4.25 -0.81
N ASP A 37 31.42 -4.88 -0.27
CA ASP A 37 32.79 -4.82 -0.83
C ASP A 37 32.84 -5.50 -2.21
N LEU A 38 32.25 -6.70 -2.36
CA LEU A 38 32.16 -7.40 -3.65
C LEU A 38 31.35 -6.61 -4.70
N LYS A 39 30.29 -5.92 -4.27
CA LYS A 39 29.46 -5.10 -5.16
C LYS A 39 30.17 -3.83 -5.59
N LEU A 40 31.02 -3.25 -4.73
CA LEU A 40 31.87 -2.13 -5.09
C LEU A 40 32.91 -2.53 -6.14
N ASP A 41 33.54 -3.70 -5.99
CA ASP A 41 34.50 -4.21 -6.96
C ASP A 41 33.83 -4.58 -8.30
N TYR A 42 32.66 -5.23 -8.25
CA TYR A 42 31.90 -5.53 -9.48
C TYR A 42 31.39 -4.28 -10.21
N LEU A 43 31.05 -3.22 -9.46
CA LEU A 43 30.63 -1.95 -10.07
C LEU A 43 31.79 -1.15 -10.64
N ARG A 44 33.01 -1.31 -10.08
CA ARG A 44 34.25 -0.74 -10.67
C ARG A 44 34.52 -1.33 -12.04
N ASP A 45 34.27 -2.62 -12.21
CA ASP A 45 34.55 -3.31 -13.48
C ASP A 45 33.45 -3.11 -14.54
N LYS A 46 32.23 -2.75 -14.13
CA LYS A 46 31.05 -2.81 -15.03
C LYS A 46 30.34 -1.46 -15.25
N ALA A 47 30.64 -0.45 -14.48
CA ALA A 47 29.94 0.83 -14.60
C ALA A 47 30.70 1.82 -15.47
N ALA A 48 30.04 2.28 -16.50
CA ALA A 48 30.46 3.48 -17.21
C ALA A 48 30.66 4.65 -16.20
N LEU A 49 31.79 5.27 -16.31
CA LEU A 49 32.39 6.30 -15.43
C LEU A 49 31.44 7.39 -14.83
N LYS A 50 30.27 7.59 -15.40
CA LYS A 50 29.34 8.68 -14.97
C LYS A 50 28.56 8.41 -13.68
N ASP A 51 28.13 7.17 -13.42
CA ASP A 51 27.33 6.86 -12.20
C ASP A 51 28.22 6.66 -10.98
N GLN A 52 29.43 6.18 -11.19
CA GLN A 52 30.41 5.96 -10.12
C GLN A 52 30.93 7.29 -9.56
N ALA A 53 31.28 8.27 -10.43
CA ALA A 53 31.74 9.59 -9.98
C ALA A 53 30.71 10.35 -9.13
N LYS A 54 29.41 10.15 -9.41
CA LYS A 54 28.33 10.78 -8.62
C LYS A 54 28.15 10.09 -7.25
N LYS A 55 28.32 8.78 -7.18
CA LYS A 55 28.26 8.01 -5.92
C LYS A 55 29.49 8.29 -5.06
N ASP A 56 30.69 8.26 -5.66
CA ASP A 56 31.94 8.54 -4.96
C ASP A 56 31.96 9.98 -4.41
N LEU A 57 31.40 10.94 -5.17
CA LEU A 57 31.27 12.31 -4.70
C LEU A 57 30.32 12.43 -3.51
N GLU A 58 29.21 11.72 -3.54
CA GLU A 58 28.25 11.74 -2.42
C GLU A 58 28.80 10.99 -1.20
N GLU A 59 29.51 9.89 -1.38
CA GLU A 59 30.21 9.19 -0.30
C GLU A 59 31.33 10.06 0.29
N ARG A 60 32.13 10.71 -0.54
CA ARG A 60 33.18 11.65 -0.07
C ARG A 60 32.58 12.85 0.67
N LYS A 61 31.45 13.39 0.21
CA LYS A 61 30.74 14.45 0.94
C LYS A 61 30.23 13.95 2.30
N GLN A 62 29.67 12.75 2.33
CA GLN A 62 29.19 12.14 3.59
C GLN A 62 30.35 11.86 4.54
N GLN A 63 31.46 11.32 4.03
CA GLN A 63 32.66 11.09 4.82
C GLN A 63 33.24 12.39 5.36
N TYR A 64 33.39 13.41 4.49
CA TYR A 64 33.85 14.74 4.91
C TYR A 64 32.99 15.35 6.03
N ILE A 65 31.66 15.24 5.90
CA ILE A 65 30.73 15.75 6.93
C ILE A 65 30.88 14.96 8.24
N VAL A 66 31.01 13.62 8.17
CA VAL A 66 31.21 12.78 9.35
C VAL A 66 32.55 13.10 10.03
N ASP A 67 33.62 13.20 9.26
CA ASP A 67 34.96 13.52 9.76
C ASP A 67 35.01 14.91 10.39
N LYS A 68 34.42 15.90 9.72
CA LYS A 68 34.29 17.27 10.24
C LYS A 68 33.51 17.30 11.56
N LEU A 69 32.35 16.60 11.61
CA LEU A 69 31.52 16.55 12.82
C LEU A 69 32.20 15.79 13.96
N SER A 70 32.98 14.75 13.66
CA SER A 70 33.72 13.97 14.66
C SER A 70 34.88 14.76 15.28
N ILE A 71 35.49 15.66 14.52
CA ILE A 71 36.57 16.53 14.99
C ILE A 71 36.00 17.69 15.80
N GLU A 72 34.91 18.33 15.31
CA GLU A 72 34.38 19.54 15.95
C GLU A 72 33.51 19.27 17.17
N GLN A 73 32.67 18.23 17.11
CA GLN A 73 31.73 17.90 18.21
C GLN A 73 31.26 16.44 18.12
N PRO A 74 31.76 15.54 18.95
CA PRO A 74 31.39 14.11 18.97
C PRO A 74 29.88 13.87 19.02
N LEU A 75 29.16 14.67 19.81
CA LEU A 75 27.70 14.55 19.95
C LEU A 75 26.94 14.88 18.66
N LYS A 76 27.46 15.82 17.82
CA LYS A 76 26.88 16.14 16.51
C LYS A 76 27.09 15.00 15.52
N ALA A 77 28.26 14.36 15.55
CA ALA A 77 28.56 13.20 14.70
C ALA A 77 27.64 12.02 15.02
N GLU A 78 27.39 11.75 16.30
CA GLU A 78 26.48 10.69 16.73
C GLU A 78 25.01 10.97 16.30
N LYS A 79 24.53 12.19 16.53
CA LYS A 79 23.21 12.62 16.04
C LYS A 79 23.07 12.48 14.51
N TYR A 80 24.14 12.78 13.78
CA TYR A 80 24.15 12.64 12.31
C TYR A 80 24.11 11.16 11.91
N ARG A 81 24.91 10.29 12.54
CA ARG A 81 24.87 8.83 12.32
C ARG A 81 23.47 8.26 12.57
N LEU A 82 22.86 8.64 13.69
CA LEU A 82 21.48 8.23 14.02
C LEU A 82 20.47 8.73 12.99
N LYS A 83 20.65 9.96 12.49
CA LYS A 83 19.81 10.51 11.41
C LYS A 83 19.94 9.72 10.11
N ILE A 84 21.17 9.34 9.72
CA ILE A 84 21.41 8.49 8.55
C ILE A 84 20.80 7.10 8.74
N GLN A 85 21.03 6.46 9.89
CA GLN A 85 20.45 5.15 10.20
C GLN A 85 18.93 5.19 10.13
N LYS A 86 18.30 6.22 10.71
CA LYS A 86 16.85 6.43 10.64
C LYS A 86 16.37 6.64 9.19
N LYS A 87 17.11 7.42 8.39
CA LYS A 87 16.82 7.64 6.96
C LYS A 87 16.89 6.33 6.18
N ASN A 88 17.96 5.55 6.38
CA ASN A 88 18.17 4.26 5.71
C ASN A 88 17.10 3.24 6.12
N ARG A 89 16.78 3.15 7.40
CA ARG A 89 15.68 2.33 7.91
C ARG A 89 14.35 2.72 7.27
N ASN A 90 14.03 4.00 7.22
CA ASN A 90 12.80 4.49 6.60
C ASN A 90 12.76 4.20 5.09
N ARG A 91 13.89 4.29 4.41
CA ARG A 91 14.01 3.92 2.99
C ARG A 91 13.77 2.42 2.80
N ALA A 92 14.38 1.58 3.61
CA ALA A 92 14.20 0.14 3.56
C ALA A 92 12.74 -0.28 3.81
N LEU A 93 12.05 0.34 4.78
CA LEU A 93 10.63 0.08 5.05
C LEU A 93 9.72 0.47 3.87
N ASN A 94 10.12 1.46 3.07
CA ASN A 94 9.38 1.93 1.91
C ASN A 94 9.80 1.29 0.59
N GLU A 95 10.81 0.42 0.60
CA GLU A 95 11.19 -0.33 -0.59
C GLU A 95 10.10 -1.36 -0.94
N ALA A 96 9.83 -1.49 -2.26
CA ALA A 96 8.86 -2.46 -2.73
C ALA A 96 9.37 -3.90 -2.48
N PRO A 97 8.55 -4.79 -1.91
CA PRO A 97 8.95 -6.17 -1.73
C PRO A 97 9.25 -6.83 -3.09
N ARG A 98 10.30 -7.65 -3.13
CA ARG A 98 10.60 -8.45 -4.32
C ARG A 98 9.60 -9.60 -4.44
N ARG A 99 9.02 -9.77 -5.61
CA ARG A 99 8.06 -10.81 -5.94
C ARG A 99 8.52 -11.56 -7.17
N GLY A 100 8.01 -12.79 -7.37
CA GLY A 100 8.23 -13.55 -8.59
C GLY A 100 7.61 -12.89 -9.82
N ILE A 101 8.16 -13.11 -11.00
CA ILE A 101 7.66 -12.54 -12.26
C ILE A 101 6.19 -12.94 -12.48
N LEU A 102 5.86 -14.21 -12.30
CA LEU A 102 4.48 -14.72 -12.47
C LEU A 102 3.50 -14.05 -11.49
N GLU A 103 3.93 -13.79 -10.24
CA GLU A 103 3.12 -13.07 -9.26
C GLU A 103 2.88 -11.61 -9.69
N GLU A 104 3.94 -10.91 -10.13
CA GLU A 104 3.81 -9.52 -10.59
C GLU A 104 2.94 -9.42 -11.85
N VAL A 105 3.12 -10.33 -12.80
CA VAL A 105 2.28 -10.39 -14.03
C VAL A 105 0.83 -10.70 -13.65
N GLY A 106 0.58 -11.68 -12.79
CA GLY A 106 -0.77 -12.02 -12.34
C GLY A 106 -1.45 -10.85 -11.64
N ASN A 107 -0.75 -10.16 -10.74
CA ASN A 107 -1.24 -8.98 -10.05
C ASN A 107 -1.57 -7.84 -11.02
N ALA A 108 -0.66 -7.55 -11.95
CA ALA A 108 -0.85 -6.52 -12.98
C ALA A 108 -2.05 -6.85 -13.89
N THR A 109 -2.17 -8.09 -14.35
CA THR A 109 -3.25 -8.53 -15.24
C THR A 109 -4.59 -8.47 -14.53
N THR A 110 -4.70 -8.98 -13.31
CA THR A 110 -5.96 -8.99 -12.54
C THR A 110 -6.50 -7.56 -12.36
N HIS A 111 -5.65 -6.64 -11.92
CA HIS A 111 -6.08 -5.25 -11.74
C HIS A 111 -6.12 -4.46 -13.05
N GLY A 112 -5.37 -4.86 -14.10
CA GLY A 112 -5.55 -4.33 -15.45
C GLY A 112 -6.93 -4.62 -16.02
N VAL A 113 -7.42 -5.86 -15.89
CA VAL A 113 -8.81 -6.22 -16.21
C VAL A 113 -9.79 -5.45 -15.32
N GLY A 114 -9.49 -5.32 -14.02
CA GLY A 114 -10.28 -4.51 -13.10
C GLY A 114 -10.39 -3.05 -13.52
N ALA A 115 -9.33 -2.45 -14.08
CA ALA A 115 -9.36 -1.08 -14.59
C ALA A 115 -10.31 -0.94 -15.80
N ILE A 116 -10.28 -1.88 -16.72
CA ILE A 116 -11.22 -1.91 -17.86
C ILE A 116 -12.66 -2.05 -17.35
N LEU A 117 -12.91 -2.96 -16.42
CA LEU A 117 -14.21 -3.11 -15.78
C LEU A 117 -14.66 -1.83 -15.06
N GLY A 118 -13.74 -1.13 -14.40
CA GLY A 118 -14.00 0.15 -13.75
C GLY A 118 -14.51 1.23 -14.71
N LEU A 119 -13.95 1.29 -15.93
CA LEU A 119 -14.45 2.19 -16.99
C LEU A 119 -15.84 1.78 -17.49
N VAL A 120 -16.09 0.48 -17.66
CA VAL A 120 -17.43 -0.03 -18.03
C VAL A 120 -18.43 0.31 -16.94
N CYS A 121 -18.10 0.05 -15.68
CA CYS A 121 -18.92 0.37 -14.52
C CYS A 121 -19.24 1.87 -14.43
N LEU A 122 -18.24 2.73 -14.68
CA LEU A 122 -18.43 4.18 -14.75
C LEU A 122 -19.43 4.57 -15.86
N GLY A 123 -19.24 4.03 -17.07
CA GLY A 123 -20.13 4.30 -18.19
C GLY A 123 -21.58 3.90 -17.91
N LEU A 124 -21.78 2.71 -17.30
CA LEU A 124 -23.11 2.22 -16.92
C LEU A 124 -23.78 3.10 -15.86
N MET A 125 -23.03 3.57 -14.85
CA MET A 125 -23.57 4.48 -13.83
C MET A 125 -23.90 5.86 -14.42
N ILE A 126 -23.07 6.40 -15.31
CA ILE A 126 -23.36 7.66 -16.01
C ILE A 126 -24.65 7.52 -16.85
N ALA A 127 -24.81 6.42 -17.58
CA ALA A 127 -26.01 6.17 -18.39
C ALA A 127 -27.29 6.04 -17.54
N LYS A 128 -27.18 5.63 -16.28
CA LYS A 128 -28.31 5.49 -15.36
C LYS A 128 -28.58 6.75 -14.51
N ALA A 129 -27.60 7.66 -14.44
CA ALA A 129 -27.72 8.90 -13.68
C ALA A 129 -28.80 9.81 -14.29
N ASN A 130 -29.71 10.29 -13.44
CA ASN A 130 -30.89 11.07 -13.85
C ASN A 130 -30.89 12.52 -13.33
N ASP A 131 -29.94 12.86 -12.47
CA ASP A 131 -29.76 14.21 -11.91
C ASP A 131 -28.26 14.51 -11.69
N ALA A 132 -27.96 15.76 -11.32
CA ALA A 132 -26.59 16.19 -11.06
C ALA A 132 -25.93 15.45 -9.86
N TRP A 133 -26.69 15.02 -8.88
CA TRP A 133 -26.20 14.31 -7.71
C TRP A 133 -25.79 12.88 -8.08
N SER A 134 -26.65 12.18 -8.81
CA SER A 134 -26.34 10.82 -9.28
C SER A 134 -25.20 10.83 -10.29
N LEU A 135 -25.14 11.81 -11.18
CA LEU A 135 -24.01 11.98 -12.11
C LEU A 135 -22.70 12.25 -11.34
N THR A 136 -22.73 13.12 -10.33
CA THR A 136 -21.56 13.39 -9.48
C THR A 136 -21.12 12.14 -8.73
N ALA A 137 -22.05 11.39 -8.16
CA ALA A 137 -21.77 10.13 -7.48
C ALA A 137 -21.15 9.09 -8.43
N ALA A 138 -21.69 8.95 -9.66
CA ALA A 138 -21.17 8.06 -10.69
C ALA A 138 -19.72 8.42 -11.07
N MET A 139 -19.46 9.72 -11.32
CA MET A 139 -18.14 10.23 -11.67
C MET A 139 -17.12 9.99 -10.57
N ILE A 140 -17.48 10.27 -9.30
CA ILE A 140 -16.59 10.04 -8.16
C ILE A 140 -16.31 8.55 -8.00
N TYR A 141 -17.35 7.72 -7.90
CA TYR A 141 -17.17 6.30 -7.63
C TYR A 141 -16.44 5.57 -8.76
N GLY A 142 -16.91 5.74 -10.00
CA GLY A 142 -16.31 5.05 -11.15
C GLY A 142 -14.88 5.47 -11.41
N SER A 143 -14.57 6.77 -11.28
CA SER A 143 -13.18 7.25 -11.40
C SER A 143 -12.29 6.69 -10.29
N CYS A 144 -12.76 6.64 -9.05
CA CYS A 144 -11.99 6.06 -7.93
C CYS A 144 -11.76 4.57 -8.12
N PHE A 145 -12.76 3.82 -8.59
CA PHE A 145 -12.62 2.40 -8.91
C PHE A 145 -11.57 2.20 -10.02
N PHE A 146 -11.70 2.91 -11.13
CA PHE A 146 -10.74 2.86 -12.22
C PHE A 146 -9.31 3.19 -11.76
N LEU A 147 -9.12 4.30 -11.04
CA LEU A 147 -7.80 4.74 -10.58
C LEU A 147 -7.18 3.75 -9.60
N GLN A 148 -7.95 3.15 -8.70
CA GLN A 148 -7.46 2.14 -7.77
C GLN A 148 -6.90 0.93 -8.52
N MET A 149 -7.63 0.41 -9.49
CA MET A 149 -7.20 -0.73 -10.29
C MET A 149 -6.02 -0.37 -11.20
N LEU A 150 -6.05 0.81 -11.83
CA LEU A 150 -4.98 1.30 -12.69
C LEU A 150 -3.65 1.49 -11.93
N PHE A 151 -3.67 2.16 -10.78
CA PHE A 151 -2.44 2.40 -10.02
C PHE A 151 -1.84 1.12 -9.48
N SER A 152 -2.66 0.15 -9.10
CA SER A 152 -2.20 -1.16 -8.71
C SER A 152 -1.62 -1.96 -9.89
N CYS A 153 -2.28 -1.97 -11.04
CA CYS A 153 -1.75 -2.56 -12.27
C CYS A 153 -0.38 -1.98 -12.63
N LEU A 154 -0.25 -0.65 -12.66
CA LEU A 154 1.01 0.03 -12.97
C LEU A 154 2.09 -0.25 -11.93
N TYR A 155 1.76 -0.26 -10.63
CA TYR A 155 2.71 -0.64 -9.58
C TYR A 155 3.30 -2.03 -9.83
N HIS A 156 2.49 -3.00 -10.20
CA HIS A 156 2.94 -4.38 -10.46
C HIS A 156 3.69 -4.51 -11.78
N SER A 157 3.43 -3.67 -12.77
CA SER A 157 4.10 -3.68 -14.07
C SER A 157 5.54 -3.16 -14.03
N PHE A 158 5.91 -2.33 -13.05
CA PHE A 158 7.26 -1.76 -12.98
C PHE A 158 8.27 -2.69 -12.28
N ARG A 159 9.53 -2.62 -12.74
CA ARG A 159 10.64 -3.41 -12.19
C ARG A 159 10.94 -3.04 -10.74
N CYS A 160 11.12 -4.06 -9.90
CA CYS A 160 11.50 -3.90 -8.51
C CYS A 160 12.87 -3.20 -8.37
N GLY A 161 13.04 -2.37 -7.33
CA GLY A 161 14.25 -1.58 -7.08
C GLY A 161 14.30 -0.24 -7.80
N THR A 162 13.38 0.04 -8.74
CA THR A 162 13.33 1.31 -9.47
C THR A 162 12.61 2.41 -8.66
N THR A 163 12.96 3.68 -8.95
CA THR A 163 12.26 4.84 -8.37
C THR A 163 10.80 4.87 -8.80
N VAL A 164 10.50 4.51 -10.04
CA VAL A 164 9.15 4.44 -10.59
C VAL A 164 8.29 3.47 -9.78
N LYS A 165 8.78 2.24 -9.52
CA LYS A 165 8.07 1.25 -8.67
C LYS A 165 7.79 1.79 -7.27
N ARG A 166 8.72 2.55 -6.66
CA ARG A 166 8.51 3.17 -5.33
C ARG A 166 7.44 4.26 -5.36
N ILE A 167 7.38 5.05 -6.42
CA ILE A 167 6.36 6.08 -6.61
C ILE A 167 4.99 5.42 -6.80
N PHE A 168 4.89 4.45 -7.72
CA PHE A 168 3.62 3.75 -7.97
C PHE A 168 3.15 2.92 -6.79
N ARG A 169 4.04 2.43 -5.93
CA ARG A 169 3.65 1.85 -4.65
C ARG A 169 2.90 2.83 -3.74
N ARG A 170 3.25 4.11 -3.77
CA ARG A 170 2.50 5.14 -3.03
C ARG A 170 1.13 5.39 -3.66
N PHE A 171 1.04 5.46 -4.97
CA PHE A 171 -0.25 5.57 -5.67
C PHE A 171 -1.15 4.37 -5.40
N ASP A 172 -0.63 3.16 -5.47
CA ASP A 172 -1.35 1.91 -5.15
C ASP A 172 -1.95 1.95 -3.74
N TYR A 173 -1.17 2.30 -2.71
CA TYR A 173 -1.68 2.45 -1.34
C TYR A 173 -2.62 3.65 -1.15
N SER A 174 -2.39 4.74 -1.84
CA SER A 174 -3.26 5.93 -1.81
C SER A 174 -4.60 5.66 -2.48
N SER A 175 -4.60 4.88 -3.54
CA SER A 175 -5.82 4.55 -4.29
C SER A 175 -6.79 3.67 -3.51
N ILE A 176 -6.34 2.93 -2.49
CA ILE A 176 -7.24 2.22 -1.57
C ILE A 176 -8.13 3.23 -0.82
N TYR A 177 -7.58 4.36 -0.36
CA TYR A 177 -8.38 5.43 0.22
C TYR A 177 -9.38 6.00 -0.77
N LEU A 178 -8.95 6.22 -2.03
CA LEU A 178 -9.85 6.69 -3.10
C LEU A 178 -10.98 5.69 -3.35
N ALA A 179 -10.68 4.39 -3.42
CA ALA A 179 -11.69 3.35 -3.61
C ALA A 179 -12.72 3.37 -2.49
N ILE A 180 -12.29 3.42 -1.23
CA ILE A 180 -13.20 3.51 -0.08
C ILE A 180 -14.05 4.79 -0.17
N GLY A 181 -13.44 5.95 -0.46
CA GLY A 181 -14.15 7.22 -0.60
C GLY A 181 -15.15 7.22 -1.74
N GLY A 182 -14.74 6.67 -2.87
CA GLY A 182 -15.58 6.55 -4.05
C GLY A 182 -16.80 5.67 -3.80
N THR A 183 -16.63 4.50 -3.16
CA THR A 183 -17.73 3.58 -2.84
C THR A 183 -18.82 4.25 -1.97
N PHE A 184 -18.43 5.15 -1.07
CA PHE A 184 -19.40 5.90 -0.26
C PHE A 184 -20.08 7.06 -0.99
N ALA A 185 -19.59 7.51 -2.16
CA ALA A 185 -20.20 8.65 -2.84
C ALA A 185 -21.67 8.42 -3.21
N PRO A 186 -22.11 7.28 -3.81
CA PRO A 186 -23.52 7.00 -4.03
C PRO A 186 -24.34 6.94 -2.74
N LEU A 187 -23.77 6.38 -1.66
CA LEU A 187 -24.46 6.29 -0.38
C LEU A 187 -24.71 7.67 0.24
N TRP A 188 -23.73 8.57 0.16
CA TRP A 188 -23.89 9.93 0.71
C TRP A 188 -24.73 10.83 -0.21
N LEU A 189 -24.43 10.86 -1.51
CA LEU A 189 -25.02 11.83 -2.44
C LEU A 189 -26.39 11.43 -2.98
N ILE A 190 -26.71 10.14 -2.99
CA ILE A 190 -28.00 9.65 -3.47
C ILE A 190 -28.81 9.12 -2.28
N TYR A 191 -28.37 8.03 -1.66
CA TYR A 191 -29.16 7.29 -0.67
C TYR A 191 -29.46 8.14 0.59
N MET A 192 -28.43 8.68 1.25
CA MET A 192 -28.61 9.52 2.43
C MET A 192 -29.42 10.77 2.14
N ARG A 193 -29.15 11.40 1.01
CA ARG A 193 -29.85 12.61 0.60
C ARG A 193 -31.35 12.38 0.42
N THR A 194 -31.75 11.28 -0.22
CA THR A 194 -33.14 11.03 -0.58
C THR A 194 -33.93 10.25 0.48
N LYS A 195 -33.29 9.34 1.20
CA LYS A 195 -33.98 8.41 2.12
C LYS A 195 -33.69 8.65 3.61
N MET A 196 -32.73 9.52 3.95
CA MET A 196 -32.31 9.67 5.36
C MET A 196 -32.39 11.12 5.86
N TRP A 197 -31.34 11.89 5.68
CA TRP A 197 -31.12 13.15 6.38
C TRP A 197 -31.06 14.39 5.48
N GLY A 198 -31.28 14.24 4.19
CA GLY A 198 -31.33 15.36 3.23
C GLY A 198 -29.96 15.90 2.82
N ASP A 199 -29.98 17.03 2.11
CA ASP A 199 -28.84 17.59 1.40
C ASP A 199 -27.70 18.04 2.33
N VAL A 200 -28.03 18.75 3.42
CA VAL A 200 -27.04 19.30 4.35
C VAL A 200 -26.22 18.20 5.02
N ALA A 201 -26.90 17.18 5.54
CA ALA A 201 -26.23 16.04 6.15
C ALA A 201 -25.37 15.28 5.12
N SER A 202 -25.89 15.09 3.93
CA SER A 202 -25.20 14.42 2.80
C SER A 202 -23.89 15.12 2.46
N ILE A 203 -23.91 16.45 2.29
CA ILE A 203 -22.72 17.26 2.02
C ILE A 203 -21.73 17.20 3.19
N ALA A 204 -22.24 17.29 4.43
CA ALA A 204 -21.38 17.23 5.61
C ALA A 204 -20.64 15.88 5.70
N PHE A 205 -21.36 14.76 5.55
CA PHE A 205 -20.75 13.43 5.64
C PHE A 205 -19.75 13.13 4.52
N ILE A 206 -20.05 13.53 3.26
CA ILE A 206 -19.10 13.36 2.17
C ILE A 206 -17.87 14.24 2.37
N SER A 207 -18.03 15.46 2.88
CA SER A 207 -16.90 16.37 3.17
C SER A 207 -15.98 15.79 4.24
N VAL A 208 -16.54 15.28 5.35
CA VAL A 208 -15.76 14.58 6.39
C VAL A 208 -15.07 13.34 5.82
N GLN A 209 -15.76 12.57 4.99
CA GLN A 209 -15.18 11.41 4.30
C GLN A 209 -13.94 11.80 3.52
N TRP A 210 -14.04 12.80 2.66
CA TRP A 210 -12.93 13.21 1.79
C TRP A 210 -11.81 13.88 2.58
N ALA A 211 -12.09 14.56 3.68
CA ALA A 211 -11.07 15.06 4.60
C ALA A 211 -10.25 13.92 5.23
N LEU A 212 -10.90 12.84 5.68
CA LEU A 212 -10.23 11.65 6.21
C LEU A 212 -9.40 10.92 5.14
N ILE A 213 -9.90 10.85 3.90
CA ILE A 213 -9.19 10.29 2.77
C ILE A 213 -7.96 11.10 2.41
N ALA A 214 -8.09 12.43 2.34
CA ALA A 214 -6.97 13.33 2.10
C ALA A 214 -5.90 13.20 3.19
N LEU A 215 -6.29 13.07 4.46
CA LEU A 215 -5.38 12.79 5.57
C LEU A 215 -4.64 11.46 5.39
N GLY A 216 -5.37 10.38 5.04
CA GLY A 216 -4.79 9.07 4.79
C GLY A 216 -3.79 9.07 3.62
N ILE A 217 -4.13 9.72 2.51
CA ILE A 217 -3.26 9.91 1.35
C ILE A 217 -2.01 10.72 1.73
N THR A 218 -2.18 11.78 2.53
CA THR A 218 -1.07 12.59 3.03
C THR A 218 -0.11 11.73 3.86
N PHE A 219 -0.61 10.85 4.71
CA PHE A 219 0.26 9.92 5.46
C PHE A 219 1.02 8.97 4.53
N VAL A 220 0.40 8.45 3.46
CA VAL A 220 1.11 7.64 2.45
C VAL A 220 2.18 8.47 1.76
N ALA A 221 1.86 9.70 1.36
CA ALA A 221 2.79 10.58 0.64
C ALA A 221 4.01 10.98 1.49
N VAL A 222 3.79 11.36 2.76
CA VAL A 222 4.83 11.86 3.66
C VAL A 222 5.66 10.73 4.26
N PHE A 223 5.01 9.72 4.83
CA PHE A 223 5.69 8.65 5.57
C PHE A 223 6.00 7.43 4.70
N GLY A 224 5.28 7.26 3.59
CA GLY A 224 5.31 6.08 2.74
C GLY A 224 4.53 4.90 3.33
N PRO A 225 4.14 3.93 2.48
CA PRO A 225 3.22 2.85 2.86
C PRO A 225 3.81 1.83 3.84
N GLY A 226 5.14 1.75 3.95
CA GLY A 226 5.80 0.77 4.81
C GLY A 226 6.01 1.21 6.24
N ARG A 227 6.20 2.53 6.47
CA ARG A 227 6.59 3.06 7.78
C ARG A 227 5.47 3.04 8.81
N VAL A 228 4.25 3.34 8.38
CA VAL A 228 3.06 3.41 9.24
C VAL A 228 1.97 2.44 8.77
N ARG A 229 2.40 1.26 8.36
CA ARG A 229 1.54 0.25 7.73
C ARG A 229 0.29 -0.07 8.55
N TRP A 230 0.44 -0.25 9.86
CA TRP A 230 -0.68 -0.56 10.75
C TRP A 230 -1.71 0.57 10.80
N LEU A 231 -1.24 1.82 10.78
CA LEU A 231 -2.14 2.97 10.73
C LEU A 231 -2.99 2.94 9.45
N HIS A 232 -2.38 2.64 8.29
CA HIS A 232 -3.15 2.53 7.05
C HIS A 232 -4.21 1.44 7.11
N PHE A 233 -3.86 0.23 7.59
CA PHE A 233 -4.84 -0.85 7.73
C PHE A 233 -5.97 -0.50 8.68
N THR A 234 -5.67 0.08 9.83
CA THR A 234 -6.69 0.53 10.78
C THR A 234 -7.60 1.58 10.14
N LEU A 235 -7.03 2.55 9.44
CA LEU A 235 -7.82 3.58 8.76
C LEU A 235 -8.69 3.00 7.63
N TYR A 236 -8.17 2.11 6.79
CA TYR A 236 -8.96 1.44 5.76
C TYR A 236 -10.15 0.70 6.37
N PHE A 237 -9.92 -0.05 7.44
CA PHE A 237 -10.96 -0.80 8.11
C PHE A 237 -12.01 0.14 8.74
N VAL A 238 -11.58 1.11 9.56
CA VAL A 238 -12.48 2.04 10.25
C VAL A 238 -13.29 2.88 9.25
N ILE A 239 -12.64 3.41 8.22
CA ILE A 239 -13.33 4.23 7.21
C ILE A 239 -14.25 3.37 6.35
N GLY A 240 -13.86 2.13 6.01
CA GLY A 240 -14.67 1.23 5.19
C GLY A 240 -15.91 0.72 5.93
N TRP A 241 -15.78 0.31 7.19
CA TRP A 241 -16.89 -0.21 7.99
C TRP A 241 -17.87 0.84 8.49
N ARG A 242 -17.69 2.12 8.17
CA ARG A 242 -18.71 3.15 8.45
C ARG A 242 -20.04 2.91 7.74
N ALA A 243 -20.09 2.03 6.76
CA ALA A 243 -21.33 1.54 6.16
C ALA A 243 -22.34 1.02 7.22
N ILE A 244 -21.88 0.61 8.40
CA ILE A 244 -22.72 0.21 9.54
C ILE A 244 -23.72 1.29 9.95
N LEU A 245 -23.43 2.57 9.70
CA LEU A 245 -24.34 3.68 9.97
C LEU A 245 -25.64 3.60 9.16
N PHE A 246 -25.63 2.93 8.02
CA PHE A 246 -26.79 2.73 7.14
C PHE A 246 -27.62 1.49 7.52
N PHE A 247 -27.08 0.57 8.30
CA PHE A 247 -27.73 -0.72 8.63
C PHE A 247 -29.15 -0.56 9.20
N PRO A 248 -29.44 0.37 10.16
CA PRO A 248 -30.78 0.55 10.66
C PRO A 248 -31.82 0.94 9.60
N TYR A 249 -31.38 1.60 8.52
CA TYR A 249 -32.22 2.01 7.41
C TYR A 249 -32.40 0.86 6.40
N TRP A 250 -31.32 0.17 6.06
CA TRP A 250 -31.34 -0.95 5.13
C TRP A 250 -32.14 -2.13 5.65
N ILE A 251 -32.05 -2.45 6.95
CA ILE A 251 -32.82 -3.52 7.58
C ILE A 251 -34.33 -3.21 7.49
N ARG A 252 -34.73 -1.96 7.51
CA ARG A 252 -36.16 -1.55 7.50
C ARG A 252 -36.78 -1.47 6.10
N GLY A 253 -35.98 -1.32 5.04
CA GLY A 253 -36.55 -1.08 3.72
C GLY A 253 -35.70 -1.49 2.53
N ASP A 254 -34.40 -1.68 2.71
CA ASP A 254 -33.46 -1.91 1.60
C ASP A 254 -32.58 -3.16 1.85
N ILE A 255 -33.21 -4.28 2.29
CA ILE A 255 -32.53 -5.55 2.60
C ILE A 255 -31.63 -6.03 1.45
N PRO A 256 -32.04 -5.97 0.16
CA PRO A 256 -31.14 -6.37 -0.93
C PRO A 256 -29.85 -5.56 -0.99
N LEU A 257 -29.91 -4.25 -0.79
CA LEU A 257 -28.70 -3.40 -0.71
C LEU A 257 -27.82 -3.80 0.47
N LEU A 258 -28.42 -4.02 1.65
CA LEU A 258 -27.70 -4.51 2.84
C LEU A 258 -26.93 -5.81 2.55
N ILE A 259 -27.56 -6.77 1.88
CA ILE A 259 -26.94 -8.05 1.54
C ILE A 259 -25.72 -7.84 0.65
N TRP A 260 -25.83 -7.03 -0.41
CA TRP A 260 -24.73 -6.76 -1.32
C TRP A 260 -23.56 -6.04 -0.62
N GLU A 261 -23.85 -5.05 0.21
CA GLU A 261 -22.84 -4.30 0.95
C GLU A 261 -22.14 -5.16 2.01
N ILE A 262 -22.88 -6.03 2.72
CA ILE A 262 -22.30 -7.00 3.67
C ILE A 262 -21.41 -8.00 2.93
N ILE A 263 -21.88 -8.59 1.84
CA ILE A 263 -21.07 -9.55 1.07
C ILE A 263 -19.82 -8.90 0.53
N GLY A 264 -19.94 -7.73 -0.12
CA GLY A 264 -18.80 -7.00 -0.67
C GLY A 264 -17.78 -6.59 0.41
N GLY A 265 -18.24 -6.02 1.52
CA GLY A 265 -17.41 -5.66 2.67
C GLY A 265 -16.73 -6.85 3.34
N SER A 266 -17.46 -7.99 3.44
CA SER A 266 -16.90 -9.24 3.95
C SER A 266 -15.83 -9.80 3.03
N VAL A 267 -16.02 -9.76 1.72
CA VAL A 267 -15.01 -10.18 0.73
C VAL A 267 -13.74 -9.36 0.85
N TYR A 268 -13.83 -8.04 0.95
CA TYR A 268 -12.68 -7.18 1.22
C TYR A 268 -11.98 -7.54 2.53
N THR A 269 -12.75 -7.75 3.60
CA THR A 269 -12.21 -8.06 4.93
C THR A 269 -11.53 -9.42 4.96
N LEU A 270 -12.14 -10.43 4.36
CA LEU A 270 -11.57 -11.78 4.24
C LEU A 270 -10.28 -11.77 3.42
N GLY A 271 -10.21 -10.96 2.35
CA GLY A 271 -9.01 -10.76 1.55
C GLY A 271 -7.84 -10.19 2.34
N MET A 272 -8.08 -9.39 3.38
CA MET A 272 -7.01 -8.88 4.25
C MET A 272 -6.30 -9.98 5.04
N ILE A 273 -6.93 -11.13 5.27
CA ILE A 273 -6.35 -12.25 6.04
C ILE A 273 -5.11 -12.81 5.33
N PRO A 274 -5.17 -13.30 4.07
CA PRO A 274 -3.99 -13.77 3.36
C PRO A 274 -2.93 -12.67 3.22
N PHE A 275 -3.35 -11.43 2.99
CA PHE A 275 -2.43 -10.30 2.89
C PHE A 275 -1.68 -10.01 4.21
N ALA A 276 -2.34 -10.15 5.36
CA ALA A 276 -1.74 -9.88 6.67
C ALA A 276 -0.91 -11.06 7.19
N LEU A 277 -1.43 -12.29 7.11
CA LEU A 277 -0.88 -13.47 7.75
C LEU A 277 0.12 -14.23 6.87
N LEU A 278 -0.12 -14.30 5.57
CA LEU A 278 0.67 -15.11 4.65
C LEU A 278 1.76 -14.33 3.90
N LYS A 279 2.29 -13.28 4.51
CA LYS A 279 3.28 -12.35 3.91
C LYS A 279 4.49 -13.02 3.26
N LYS A 280 4.86 -14.23 3.71
CA LYS A 280 6.02 -14.98 3.20
C LYS A 280 5.66 -15.91 2.03
N LYS A 281 4.35 -16.09 1.73
CA LYS A 281 3.91 -16.95 0.63
C LYS A 281 3.65 -16.10 -0.62
N PRO A 282 4.29 -16.41 -1.75
CA PRO A 282 4.17 -15.63 -2.99
C PRO A 282 2.72 -15.44 -3.44
N VAL A 283 1.93 -16.49 -3.37
CA VAL A 283 0.53 -16.52 -3.85
C VAL A 283 -0.43 -15.67 -3.01
N ALA A 284 -0.09 -15.36 -1.75
CA ALA A 284 -1.01 -14.67 -0.84
C ALA A 284 -1.40 -13.26 -1.31
N HIS A 285 -0.46 -12.54 -1.92
CA HIS A 285 -0.74 -11.22 -2.46
C HIS A 285 -1.56 -11.28 -3.75
N PHE A 286 -1.33 -12.27 -4.57
CA PHE A 286 -2.13 -12.53 -5.76
C PHE A 286 -3.59 -12.86 -5.39
N ILE A 287 -3.80 -13.72 -4.39
CA ILE A 287 -5.13 -13.99 -3.83
C ILE A 287 -5.81 -12.70 -3.36
N TRP A 288 -5.07 -11.83 -2.68
CA TRP A 288 -5.57 -10.52 -2.26
C TRP A 288 -6.14 -9.70 -3.42
N HIS A 289 -5.48 -9.68 -4.57
CA HIS A 289 -5.96 -8.96 -5.75
C HIS A 289 -7.33 -9.45 -6.25
N PHE A 290 -7.57 -10.76 -6.22
CA PHE A 290 -8.89 -11.32 -6.55
C PHE A 290 -9.97 -10.89 -5.57
N PHE A 291 -9.67 -10.91 -4.27
CA PHE A 291 -10.62 -10.45 -3.25
C PHE A 291 -10.95 -8.96 -3.42
N VAL A 292 -9.96 -8.14 -3.74
CA VAL A 292 -10.17 -6.70 -3.98
C VAL A 292 -11.05 -6.48 -5.20
N LEU A 293 -10.77 -7.15 -6.31
CA LEU A 293 -11.59 -7.04 -7.53
C LEU A 293 -13.01 -7.58 -7.31
N ALA A 294 -13.15 -8.74 -6.68
CA ALA A 294 -14.45 -9.33 -6.39
C ALA A 294 -15.28 -8.44 -5.45
N GLY A 295 -14.68 -7.92 -4.37
CA GLY A 295 -15.34 -7.00 -3.46
C GLY A 295 -15.79 -5.70 -4.17
N ALA A 296 -14.95 -5.16 -5.05
CA ALA A 296 -15.30 -3.96 -5.84
C ALA A 296 -16.51 -4.20 -6.75
N ILE A 297 -16.55 -5.35 -7.44
CA ILE A 297 -17.67 -5.71 -8.33
C ILE A 297 -18.95 -5.95 -7.51
N LEU A 298 -18.87 -6.64 -6.37
CA LEU A 298 -20.03 -6.91 -5.53
C LEU A 298 -20.63 -5.63 -4.98
N MET A 299 -19.82 -4.73 -4.42
CA MET A 299 -20.29 -3.43 -3.93
C MET A 299 -20.85 -2.56 -5.07
N TRP A 300 -20.17 -2.54 -6.22
CA TRP A 300 -20.67 -1.84 -7.38
C TRP A 300 -22.03 -2.36 -7.83
N THR A 301 -22.21 -3.68 -7.86
CA THR A 301 -23.48 -4.32 -8.25
C THR A 301 -24.63 -3.89 -7.31
N GLY A 302 -24.40 -3.93 -6.00
CA GLY A 302 -25.39 -3.48 -5.03
C GLY A 302 -25.78 -2.02 -5.20
N LEU A 303 -24.78 -1.15 -5.30
CA LEU A 303 -25.01 0.28 -5.51
C LEU A 303 -25.67 0.59 -6.86
N TYR A 304 -25.26 -0.09 -7.93
CA TYR A 304 -25.83 0.08 -9.24
C TYR A 304 -27.32 -0.35 -9.33
N LEU A 305 -27.67 -1.45 -8.67
CA LEU A 305 -29.03 -1.98 -8.73
C LEU A 305 -30.00 -1.24 -7.80
N TYR A 306 -29.56 -0.78 -6.63
CA TYR A 306 -30.44 -0.33 -5.56
C TYR A 306 -30.26 1.13 -5.14
N VAL A 307 -29.21 1.81 -5.61
CA VAL A 307 -28.97 3.23 -5.30
C VAL A 307 -29.09 4.12 -6.54
N PHE A 308 -28.57 3.67 -7.69
CA PHE A 308 -28.76 4.34 -8.97
C PHE A 308 -30.08 3.92 -9.60
#